data_20764e16080fbedd1865fe2d07cfa32a
#
_entry.id   20764e16080fbedd1865fe2d07cfa32a
#
_cell.length_a   1.000
_cell.length_b   1.000
_cell.length_c   1.000
_cell.angle_alpha   90.00
_cell.angle_beta   90.00
_cell.angle_gamma   90.00
#
_symmetry.space_group_name_H-M   'P 1'
#
loop_
_entity.id
_entity.type
_entity.pdbx_description
1 polymer ?
#
loop_
_entity_poly.entity_id
_entity_poly.type
_entity_poly.pdbx_seq_one_letter_code
_entity_poly.pdbx_strand_id
1 'polypeptide(L)'
;MSVKGGVGKIVEYGGEGVATLTVPERATITNMGAELGATTSVFPSDETTRKFLKAQGREEDYTELKADDDAVYDEVIEINLSELEPLAACPHSPDNVKPIKELEGKKIDQVCIGSCTNSSYLDLMRVAHILKGKKVADNVSLAIAPGSKQVFNMLALNGALGDMIAAGARILESACGPCIGMGQSPNSGGISLRTFNRNFEGRSGTADGQIYLVSPETTAVSAINGVFTDPRCLGAAAEIEMPEKFLINDNMVIDPAPVEEMDSVEILRGPNIKSYPKTHPLTDSIEASCSLKVGDNITTDHIMPAGAKILPLRSNIPKISEHCFTVCDKEFPTLSLIHISEPTRRS
;
A
#
# COMPACT_ATOMS: atom_id res chain seq x y z
N MET A 1 16.78 5.80 -7.45
CA MET A 1 16.43 4.65 -8.34
C MET A 1 15.12 4.97 -9.04
N SER A 2 14.93 4.46 -10.27
CA SER A 2 13.63 4.58 -10.97
C SER A 2 12.68 3.43 -10.58
N VAL A 3 11.44 3.46 -11.06
CA VAL A 3 10.44 2.38 -10.86
C VAL A 3 10.87 1.00 -11.40
N LYS A 4 11.97 0.91 -12.12
CA LYS A 4 12.57 -0.35 -12.59
C LYS A 4 13.98 -0.60 -12.01
N GLY A 5 14.48 0.32 -11.20
CA GLY A 5 15.86 0.27 -10.68
C GLY A 5 16.14 -0.87 -9.70
N GLY A 6 15.09 -1.43 -9.10
CA GLY A 6 15.16 -2.54 -8.15
C GLY A 6 14.84 -3.92 -8.74
N VAL A 7 14.53 -4.01 -10.04
CA VAL A 7 14.17 -5.30 -10.66
C VAL A 7 15.32 -6.30 -10.52
N GLY A 8 15.01 -7.48 -9.97
CA GLY A 8 16.00 -8.54 -9.72
C GLY A 8 16.95 -8.24 -8.54
N LYS A 9 16.72 -7.17 -7.77
CA LYS A 9 17.53 -6.80 -6.61
C LYS A 9 16.78 -7.08 -5.29
N ILE A 10 17.55 -7.33 -4.25
CA ILE A 10 17.14 -7.26 -2.85
C ILE A 10 17.74 -5.97 -2.30
N VAL A 11 16.94 -5.13 -1.66
CA VAL A 11 17.37 -3.88 -1.07
C VAL A 11 17.51 -4.06 0.44
N GLU A 12 18.72 -3.89 0.94
CA GLU A 12 19.01 -3.90 2.37
C GLU A 12 19.34 -2.50 2.85
N TYR A 13 18.71 -2.08 3.95
CA TYR A 13 18.91 -0.77 4.56
C TYR A 13 19.81 -0.90 5.78
N GLY A 14 20.88 -0.12 5.81
CA GLY A 14 21.87 -0.14 6.88
C GLY A 14 22.39 1.25 7.23
N GLY A 15 23.39 1.30 8.09
CA GLY A 15 24.04 2.52 8.56
C GLY A 15 23.39 3.15 9.80
N GLU A 16 24.07 4.14 10.38
CA GLU A 16 23.70 4.75 11.67
C GLU A 16 22.33 5.42 11.65
N GLY A 17 21.91 5.98 10.51
CA GLY A 17 20.62 6.63 10.33
C GLY A 17 19.42 5.69 10.53
N VAL A 18 19.59 4.39 10.31
CA VAL A 18 18.50 3.41 10.49
C VAL A 18 18.00 3.35 11.93
N ALA A 19 18.88 3.52 12.92
CA ALA A 19 18.50 3.52 14.34
C ALA A 19 17.59 4.70 14.73
N THR A 20 17.55 5.76 13.91
CA THR A 20 16.67 6.93 14.13
C THR A 20 15.26 6.74 13.57
N LEU A 21 15.06 5.72 12.73
CA LEU A 21 13.78 5.42 12.09
C LEU A 21 12.94 4.49 12.95
N THR A 22 11.70 4.88 13.20
CA THR A 22 10.70 4.02 13.84
C THR A 22 10.29 2.86 12.92
N VAL A 23 9.70 1.80 13.47
CA VAL A 23 9.20 0.68 12.66
C VAL A 23 8.17 1.13 11.60
N PRO A 24 7.19 2.02 11.89
CA PRO A 24 6.31 2.55 10.86
C PRO A 24 7.04 3.29 9.72
N GLU A 25 8.06 4.08 10.01
CA GLU A 25 8.86 4.78 9.00
C GLU A 25 9.64 3.78 8.12
N ARG A 26 10.24 2.74 8.73
CA ARG A 26 10.86 1.63 7.99
C ARG A 26 9.83 0.90 7.11
N ALA A 27 8.61 0.68 7.62
CA ALA A 27 7.53 0.06 6.86
C ALA A 27 7.11 0.90 5.64
N THR A 28 7.06 2.23 5.77
CA THR A 28 6.83 3.14 4.64
C THR A 28 7.89 2.99 3.56
N ILE A 29 9.17 2.96 3.95
CA ILE A 29 10.30 2.82 3.03
C ILE A 29 10.23 1.46 2.30
N THR A 30 10.02 0.35 3.02
CA THR A 30 9.90 -0.98 2.40
C THR A 30 8.66 -1.12 1.53
N ASN A 31 7.54 -0.48 1.89
CA ASN A 31 6.34 -0.43 1.05
C ASN A 31 6.66 0.23 -0.30
N MET A 32 7.41 1.33 -0.30
CA MET A 32 7.85 1.98 -1.53
C MET A 32 8.90 1.17 -2.31
N GLY A 33 9.59 0.23 -1.67
CA GLY A 33 10.50 -0.70 -2.32
C GLY A 33 9.83 -1.54 -3.41
N ALA A 34 8.56 -1.89 -3.24
CA ALA A 34 7.76 -2.58 -4.27
C ALA A 34 7.60 -1.74 -5.55
N GLU A 35 7.52 -0.43 -5.42
CA GLU A 35 7.38 0.49 -6.56
C GLU A 35 8.70 0.69 -7.33
N LEU A 36 9.83 0.34 -6.73
CA LEU A 36 11.13 0.23 -7.41
C LEU A 36 11.24 -1.05 -8.25
N GLY A 37 10.29 -1.98 -8.12
CA GLY A 37 10.37 -3.32 -8.72
C GLY A 37 11.32 -4.25 -7.95
N ALA A 38 11.73 -3.92 -6.73
CA ALA A 38 12.60 -4.76 -5.93
C ALA A 38 11.94 -6.11 -5.58
N THR A 39 12.73 -7.16 -5.56
CA THR A 39 12.26 -8.50 -5.15
C THR A 39 11.84 -8.48 -3.70
N THR A 40 12.60 -7.82 -2.84
CA THR A 40 12.27 -7.56 -1.43
C THR A 40 13.09 -6.38 -0.88
N SER A 41 12.68 -5.89 0.27
CA SER A 41 13.36 -4.85 1.04
C SER A 41 13.49 -5.29 2.48
N VAL A 42 14.67 -5.12 3.09
CA VAL A 42 14.97 -5.61 4.44
C VAL A 42 15.60 -4.50 5.29
N PHE A 43 15.06 -4.30 6.49
CA PHE A 43 15.69 -3.54 7.56
C PHE A 43 16.23 -4.49 8.62
N PRO A 44 17.27 -4.09 9.38
CA PRO A 44 17.70 -4.85 10.52
C PRO A 44 16.61 -4.92 11.60
N SER A 45 16.57 -6.03 12.33
CA SER A 45 15.77 -6.18 13.53
C SER A 45 16.64 -5.81 14.73
N ASP A 46 16.44 -4.60 15.24
CA ASP A 46 17.23 -3.97 16.30
C ASP A 46 16.37 -3.63 17.54
N GLU A 47 16.94 -2.89 18.47
CA GLU A 47 16.24 -2.47 19.69
C GLU A 47 14.96 -1.65 19.40
N THR A 48 14.89 -0.91 18.28
CA THR A 48 13.68 -0.21 17.85
C THR A 48 12.57 -1.20 17.48
N THR A 49 12.92 -2.28 16.79
CA THR A 49 12.02 -3.39 16.48
C THR A 49 11.55 -4.09 17.75
N ARG A 50 12.47 -4.36 18.70
CA ARG A 50 12.13 -4.99 19.97
C ARG A 50 11.13 -4.16 20.78
N LYS A 51 11.37 -2.84 20.90
CA LYS A 51 10.45 -1.92 21.59
C LYS A 51 9.07 -1.90 20.95
N PHE A 52 9.00 -1.91 19.61
CA PHE A 52 7.75 -1.96 18.89
C PHE A 52 6.99 -3.27 19.16
N LEU A 53 7.65 -4.43 19.08
CA LEU A 53 7.05 -5.73 19.38
C LEU A 53 6.59 -5.80 20.84
N LYS A 54 7.37 -5.28 21.77
CA LYS A 54 7.01 -5.20 23.20
C LYS A 54 5.71 -4.40 23.39
N ALA A 55 5.59 -3.23 22.74
CA ALA A 55 4.39 -2.42 22.80
C ALA A 55 3.17 -3.13 22.19
N GLN A 56 3.38 -4.03 21.24
CA GLN A 56 2.35 -4.90 20.66
C GLN A 56 2.07 -6.17 21.47
N GLY A 57 2.73 -6.36 22.64
CA GLY A 57 2.60 -7.57 23.47
C GLY A 57 3.24 -8.82 22.85
N ARG A 58 4.25 -8.64 21.99
CA ARG A 58 4.93 -9.68 21.22
C ARG A 58 6.45 -9.63 21.39
N GLU A 59 6.94 -9.25 22.56
CA GLU A 59 8.40 -9.13 22.81
C GLU A 59 9.12 -10.48 22.64
N GLU A 60 8.43 -11.58 22.88
CA GLU A 60 8.95 -12.95 22.73
C GLU A 60 9.23 -13.34 21.27
N ASP A 61 8.58 -12.67 20.32
CA ASP A 61 8.82 -12.89 18.89
C ASP A 61 10.06 -12.15 18.36
N TYR A 62 10.71 -11.34 19.21
CA TYR A 62 11.88 -10.60 18.80
C TYR A 62 13.07 -11.52 18.56
N THR A 63 13.65 -11.38 17.38
CA THR A 63 14.95 -11.97 17.04
C THR A 63 15.81 -10.88 16.40
N GLU A 64 17.03 -10.71 16.90
CA GLU A 64 17.98 -9.78 16.28
C GLU A 64 18.33 -10.27 14.87
N LEU A 65 18.29 -9.35 13.91
CA LEU A 65 18.72 -9.59 12.54
C LEU A 65 19.57 -8.40 12.09
N LYS A 66 20.79 -8.69 11.68
CA LYS A 66 21.72 -7.71 11.12
C LYS A 66 22.53 -8.36 10.01
N ALA A 67 23.12 -7.53 9.16
CA ALA A 67 24.10 -8.00 8.20
C ALA A 67 25.33 -8.59 8.92
N ASP A 68 25.97 -9.56 8.29
CA ASP A 68 27.28 -10.06 8.73
C ASP A 68 28.34 -8.96 8.57
N ASP A 69 29.39 -8.99 9.40
CA ASP A 69 30.44 -7.95 9.40
C ASP A 69 31.23 -7.94 8.07
N ASP A 70 31.23 -9.04 7.33
CA ASP A 70 31.88 -9.23 6.03
C ASP A 70 30.89 -9.28 4.86
N ALA A 71 29.65 -8.81 5.05
CA ALA A 71 28.65 -8.75 3.99
C ALA A 71 29.14 -7.90 2.81
N VAL A 72 28.95 -8.43 1.60
CA VAL A 72 29.35 -7.77 0.35
C VAL A 72 28.12 -7.45 -0.48
N TYR A 73 28.05 -6.24 -0.99
CA TYR A 73 26.93 -5.73 -1.77
C TYR A 73 27.37 -5.42 -3.21
N ASP A 74 26.52 -5.73 -4.19
CA ASP A 74 26.77 -5.40 -5.61
C ASP A 74 26.76 -3.89 -5.86
N GLU A 75 25.95 -3.15 -5.09
CA GLU A 75 25.81 -1.70 -5.22
C GLU A 75 25.49 -1.09 -3.83
N VAL A 76 26.13 0.02 -3.52
CA VAL A 76 25.87 0.78 -2.29
C VAL A 76 25.39 2.18 -2.68
N ILE A 77 24.25 2.61 -2.12
CA ILE A 77 23.69 3.95 -2.29
C ILE A 77 23.67 4.62 -0.91
N GLU A 78 24.41 5.70 -0.76
CA GLU A 78 24.43 6.48 0.48
C GLU A 78 23.41 7.61 0.42
N ILE A 79 22.59 7.73 1.47
CA ILE A 79 21.59 8.80 1.63
C ILE A 79 21.82 9.48 2.97
N ASN A 80 22.20 10.76 2.94
CA ASN A 80 22.29 11.57 4.15
C ASN A 80 20.90 12.05 4.58
N LEU A 81 20.36 11.45 5.65
CA LEU A 81 19.02 11.80 6.16
C LEU A 81 18.91 13.27 6.61
N SER A 82 20.03 13.90 7.02
CA SER A 82 20.03 15.30 7.45
C SER A 82 19.89 16.31 6.30
N GLU A 83 20.11 15.88 5.05
CA GLU A 83 20.01 16.73 3.85
C GLU A 83 18.68 16.58 3.13
N LEU A 84 17.81 15.68 3.60
CA LEU A 84 16.53 15.47 2.98
C LEU A 84 15.61 16.69 3.14
N GLU A 85 14.94 17.05 2.06
CA GLU A 85 13.88 18.05 2.05
C GLU A 85 12.54 17.41 1.67
N PRO A 86 11.40 18.03 2.01
CA PRO A 86 10.08 17.52 1.59
C PRO A 86 9.97 17.42 0.08
N LEU A 87 9.60 16.21 -0.39
CA LEU A 87 9.49 15.87 -1.80
C LEU A 87 8.07 15.43 -2.15
N ALA A 88 7.70 15.58 -3.41
CA ALA A 88 6.48 15.01 -4.00
C ALA A 88 6.83 14.11 -5.18
N ALA A 89 6.23 12.93 -5.25
CA ALA A 89 6.16 12.18 -6.49
C ALA A 89 5.01 12.73 -7.35
N CYS A 90 5.37 13.37 -8.43
CA CYS A 90 4.42 14.02 -9.35
C CYS A 90 3.72 12.99 -10.27
N PRO A 91 2.55 13.32 -10.85
CA PRO A 91 1.92 12.48 -11.86
C PRO A 91 2.83 12.18 -13.06
N HIS A 92 2.85 11.02 -13.63
CA HIS A 92 2.08 9.79 -13.31
C HIS A 92 3.06 8.65 -12.98
N SER A 93 4.09 8.95 -12.19
CA SER A 93 5.07 7.94 -11.79
C SER A 93 5.66 8.25 -10.41
N PRO A 94 5.92 7.26 -9.55
CA PRO A 94 6.55 7.47 -8.25
C PRO A 94 7.99 8.01 -8.34
N ASP A 95 8.67 7.88 -9.48
CA ASP A 95 10.02 8.40 -9.70
C ASP A 95 10.08 9.81 -10.30
N ASN A 96 8.92 10.41 -10.63
CA ASN A 96 8.83 11.80 -11.05
C ASN A 96 8.86 12.74 -9.84
N VAL A 97 10.02 12.80 -9.18
CA VAL A 97 10.18 13.48 -7.88
C VAL A 97 10.56 14.93 -8.04
N LYS A 98 9.90 15.82 -7.27
CA LYS A 98 10.22 17.25 -7.17
C LYS A 98 10.17 17.73 -5.72
N PRO A 99 10.99 18.71 -5.34
CA PRO A 99 10.84 19.42 -4.07
C PRO A 99 9.47 20.10 -3.94
N ILE A 100 8.86 20.01 -2.76
CA ILE A 100 7.54 20.64 -2.50
C ILE A 100 7.57 22.15 -2.80
N LYS A 101 8.68 22.84 -2.51
CA LYS A 101 8.86 24.27 -2.78
C LYS A 101 8.63 24.68 -4.24
N GLU A 102 8.84 23.74 -5.20
CA GLU A 102 8.56 23.99 -6.63
C GLU A 102 7.07 23.91 -6.98
N LEU A 103 6.28 23.31 -6.12
CA LEU A 103 4.84 23.11 -6.28
C LEU A 103 4.02 24.05 -5.42
N GLU A 104 4.67 24.81 -4.54
CA GLU A 104 4.02 25.66 -3.54
C GLU A 104 3.03 26.65 -4.17
N GLY A 105 1.88 26.82 -3.53
CA GLY A 105 0.80 27.67 -4.03
C GLY A 105 -0.09 27.07 -5.11
N LYS A 106 0.25 25.91 -5.68
CA LYS A 106 -0.60 25.21 -6.65
C LYS A 106 -1.88 24.74 -5.96
N LYS A 107 -3.06 25.11 -6.49
CA LYS A 107 -4.37 24.68 -5.95
C LYS A 107 -4.51 23.18 -5.97
N ILE A 108 -5.19 22.64 -4.94
CA ILE A 108 -5.51 21.22 -4.82
C ILE A 108 -7.00 21.04 -4.63
N ASP A 109 -7.53 19.88 -5.01
CA ASP A 109 -8.97 19.59 -4.95
C ASP A 109 -9.29 18.49 -3.92
N GLN A 110 -8.33 17.60 -3.68
CA GLN A 110 -8.53 16.44 -2.84
C GLN A 110 -7.28 16.08 -2.06
N VAL A 111 -7.45 15.59 -0.85
CA VAL A 111 -6.41 14.98 -0.02
C VAL A 111 -6.89 13.63 0.48
N CYS A 112 -6.07 12.59 0.33
CA CYS A 112 -6.32 11.26 0.89
C CYS A 112 -5.12 10.79 1.72
N ILE A 113 -5.33 10.58 3.01
CA ILE A 113 -4.28 10.19 3.97
C ILE A 113 -4.52 8.75 4.43
N GLY A 114 -3.46 7.96 4.53
CA GLY A 114 -3.53 6.61 5.11
C GLY A 114 -3.24 5.49 4.12
N SER A 115 -4.14 4.51 4.01
CA SER A 115 -3.98 3.29 3.23
C SER A 115 -2.85 2.39 3.79
N CYS A 116 -2.14 1.63 2.95
CA CYS A 116 -1.08 0.72 3.41
C CYS A 116 0.25 1.40 3.70
N THR A 117 0.44 2.67 3.34
CA THR A 117 1.75 3.33 3.37
C THR A 117 1.94 4.21 4.61
N ASN A 118 1.15 5.27 4.74
CA ASN A 118 1.26 6.22 5.87
C ASN A 118 -0.06 6.27 6.65
N SER A 119 -0.32 5.24 7.41
CA SER A 119 -1.56 5.08 8.18
C SER A 119 -1.33 4.50 9.57
N SER A 120 -0.06 4.49 10.01
CA SER A 120 0.29 4.07 11.36
C SER A 120 -0.29 5.01 12.41
N TYR A 121 -0.27 4.57 13.66
CA TYR A 121 -0.64 5.43 14.77
C TYR A 121 0.18 6.73 14.79
N LEU A 122 1.50 6.64 14.56
CA LEU A 122 2.40 7.80 14.51
C LEU A 122 1.99 8.78 13.41
N ASP A 123 1.79 8.28 12.18
CA ASP A 123 1.40 9.12 11.04
C ASP A 123 0.11 9.88 11.31
N LEU A 124 -0.91 9.18 11.79
CA LEU A 124 -2.23 9.79 12.00
C LEU A 124 -2.30 10.67 13.24
N MET A 125 -1.46 10.45 14.25
CA MET A 125 -1.30 11.37 15.36
C MET A 125 -0.63 12.67 14.93
N ARG A 126 0.39 12.63 14.04
CA ARG A 126 0.97 13.83 13.41
C ARG A 126 -0.08 14.62 12.63
N VAL A 127 -0.87 13.93 11.81
CA VAL A 127 -1.99 14.53 11.07
C VAL A 127 -3.01 15.16 12.00
N ALA A 128 -3.45 14.45 13.03
CA ALA A 128 -4.40 14.98 14.02
C ALA A 128 -3.85 16.22 14.73
N HIS A 129 -2.58 16.20 15.11
CA HIS A 129 -1.93 17.37 15.74
C HIS A 129 -1.96 18.61 14.83
N ILE A 130 -1.68 18.44 13.53
CA ILE A 130 -1.70 19.54 12.55
C ILE A 130 -3.12 20.05 12.33
N LEU A 131 -4.12 19.15 12.26
CA LEU A 131 -5.53 19.49 12.01
C LEU A 131 -6.25 20.02 13.22
N LYS A 132 -5.75 19.79 14.43
CA LYS A 132 -6.41 20.19 15.70
C LYS A 132 -6.74 21.67 15.74
N GLY A 133 -8.03 21.99 15.94
CA GLY A 133 -8.54 23.37 15.98
C GLY A 133 -8.45 24.13 14.66
N LYS A 134 -8.18 23.45 13.55
CA LYS A 134 -8.15 24.01 12.19
C LYS A 134 -9.36 23.56 11.39
N LYS A 135 -9.57 24.18 10.24
CA LYS A 135 -10.59 23.81 9.26
C LYS A 135 -9.90 23.51 7.93
N VAL A 136 -10.29 22.45 7.26
CA VAL A 136 -9.90 22.15 5.87
C VAL A 136 -10.47 23.24 4.94
N ALA A 137 -9.70 23.67 3.96
CA ALA A 137 -10.11 24.67 2.98
C ALA A 137 -11.38 24.25 2.23
N ASP A 138 -12.25 25.20 1.91
CA ASP A 138 -13.56 24.92 1.32
C ASP A 138 -13.50 24.28 -0.07
N ASN A 139 -12.36 24.39 -0.76
CA ASN A 139 -12.11 23.76 -2.06
C ASN A 139 -11.54 22.33 -1.95
N VAL A 140 -11.27 21.82 -0.77
CA VAL A 140 -10.59 20.53 -0.58
C VAL A 140 -11.51 19.49 0.05
N SER A 141 -11.57 18.32 -0.59
CA SER A 141 -12.15 17.12 0.02
C SER A 141 -11.05 16.34 0.74
N LEU A 142 -11.11 16.26 2.08
CA LEU A 142 -10.17 15.48 2.88
C LEU A 142 -10.77 14.13 3.29
N ALA A 143 -10.07 13.03 2.98
CA ALA A 143 -10.41 11.69 3.44
C ALA A 143 -9.21 11.04 4.16
N ILE A 144 -9.49 10.33 5.25
CA ILE A 144 -8.48 9.64 6.06
C ILE A 144 -8.88 8.18 6.24
N ALA A 145 -7.97 7.25 5.89
CA ALA A 145 -8.14 5.81 6.03
C ALA A 145 -7.12 5.27 7.04
N PRO A 146 -7.50 5.00 8.30
CA PRO A 146 -6.59 4.38 9.28
C PRO A 146 -6.09 3.01 8.82
N GLY A 147 -4.87 2.65 9.17
CA GLY A 147 -4.21 1.43 8.68
C GLY A 147 -4.78 0.13 9.23
N SER A 148 -5.42 0.17 10.39
CA SER A 148 -6.00 -0.99 11.04
C SER A 148 -7.11 -0.62 12.02
N LYS A 149 -7.92 -1.61 12.40
CA LYS A 149 -8.90 -1.49 13.50
C LYS A 149 -8.22 -1.06 14.80
N GLN A 150 -7.01 -1.54 15.09
CA GLN A 150 -6.24 -1.15 16.27
C GLN A 150 -5.96 0.35 16.28
N VAL A 151 -5.36 0.86 15.20
CA VAL A 151 -5.06 2.29 15.05
C VAL A 151 -6.34 3.12 15.14
N PHE A 152 -7.40 2.69 14.46
CA PHE A 152 -8.68 3.39 14.47
C PHE A 152 -9.27 3.52 15.87
N ASN A 153 -9.27 2.42 16.64
CA ASN A 153 -9.74 2.44 18.03
C ASN A 153 -8.88 3.34 18.93
N MET A 154 -7.56 3.28 18.78
CA MET A 154 -6.65 4.11 19.59
C MET A 154 -6.87 5.60 19.34
N LEU A 155 -7.05 6.00 18.07
CA LEU A 155 -7.38 7.39 17.71
C LEU A 155 -8.76 7.84 18.20
N ALA A 156 -9.72 6.91 18.28
CA ALA A 156 -11.03 7.19 18.84
C ALA A 156 -10.95 7.43 20.37
N LEU A 157 -10.20 6.59 21.07
CA LEU A 157 -10.07 6.63 22.53
C LEU A 157 -9.29 7.85 23.02
N ASN A 158 -8.27 8.31 22.28
CA ASN A 158 -7.47 9.48 22.69
C ASN A 158 -8.01 10.81 22.16
N GLY A 159 -9.11 10.81 21.40
CA GLY A 159 -9.77 12.00 20.88
C GLY A 159 -9.21 12.53 19.55
N ALA A 160 -8.08 12.00 19.04
CA ALA A 160 -7.48 12.44 17.79
C ALA A 160 -8.42 12.27 16.59
N LEU A 161 -9.24 11.22 16.58
CA LEU A 161 -10.28 11.02 15.58
C LEU A 161 -11.30 12.15 15.56
N GLY A 162 -11.72 12.62 16.77
CA GLY A 162 -12.62 13.75 16.94
C GLY A 162 -12.03 15.05 16.38
N ASP A 163 -10.75 15.30 16.64
CA ASP A 163 -10.03 16.48 16.11
C ASP A 163 -9.99 16.48 14.58
N MET A 164 -9.71 15.31 13.95
CA MET A 164 -9.70 15.17 12.50
C MET A 164 -11.10 15.38 11.88
N ILE A 165 -12.15 14.81 12.49
CA ILE A 165 -13.54 14.99 12.03
C ILE A 165 -13.95 16.46 12.16
N ALA A 166 -13.62 17.10 13.28
CA ALA A 166 -13.93 18.52 13.53
C ALA A 166 -13.24 19.45 12.50
N ALA A 167 -12.06 19.08 12.02
CA ALA A 167 -11.38 19.79 10.94
C ALA A 167 -12.06 19.64 9.56
N GLY A 168 -12.97 18.67 9.38
CA GLY A 168 -13.69 18.41 8.14
C GLY A 168 -13.25 17.13 7.41
N ALA A 169 -12.49 16.25 8.05
CA ALA A 169 -12.09 14.98 7.46
C ALA A 169 -13.26 13.99 7.40
N ARG A 170 -13.39 13.31 6.25
CA ARG A 170 -14.16 12.08 6.11
C ARG A 170 -13.31 10.90 6.52
N ILE A 171 -13.74 10.16 7.52
CA ILE A 171 -13.03 8.94 7.95
C ILE A 171 -13.55 7.75 7.15
N LEU A 172 -12.62 7.01 6.59
CA LEU A 172 -12.88 5.82 5.76
C LEU A 172 -12.56 4.55 6.55
N GLU A 173 -12.99 3.43 6.02
CA GLU A 173 -12.63 2.11 6.52
C GLU A 173 -11.12 1.83 6.36
N SER A 174 -10.59 0.95 7.20
CA SER A 174 -9.21 0.47 7.13
C SER A 174 -9.03 -0.49 5.94
N ALA A 175 -9.05 0.05 4.72
CA ALA A 175 -9.00 -0.69 3.47
C ALA A 175 -8.32 0.10 2.34
N CYS A 176 -7.98 -0.63 1.26
CA CYS A 176 -7.37 -0.04 0.04
C CYS A 176 -8.34 0.72 -0.87
N GLY A 177 -9.57 1.00 -0.44
CA GLY A 177 -10.61 1.63 -1.26
C GLY A 177 -10.16 2.87 -2.05
N PRO A 178 -9.73 3.95 -1.38
CA PRO A 178 -9.37 5.19 -2.08
C PRO A 178 -8.14 5.07 -2.98
N CYS A 179 -7.23 4.14 -2.74
CA CYS A 179 -6.04 3.91 -3.57
C CYS A 179 -6.40 3.57 -5.03
N ILE A 180 -7.50 2.86 -5.22
CA ILE A 180 -8.04 2.48 -6.55
C ILE A 180 -9.29 3.29 -6.93
N GLY A 181 -9.57 4.37 -6.22
CA GLY A 181 -10.71 5.25 -6.48
C GLY A 181 -12.05 4.79 -5.93
N MET A 182 -12.10 3.70 -5.16
CA MET A 182 -13.36 3.24 -4.55
C MET A 182 -13.80 4.20 -3.45
N GLY A 183 -14.96 4.85 -3.67
CA GLY A 183 -15.56 5.79 -2.73
C GLY A 183 -14.85 7.14 -2.59
N GLN A 184 -13.72 7.35 -3.26
CA GLN A 184 -12.93 8.59 -3.16
C GLN A 184 -12.06 8.80 -4.42
N SER A 185 -12.66 8.87 -5.61
CA SER A 185 -11.97 9.26 -6.84
C SER A 185 -11.77 10.78 -6.89
N PRO A 186 -10.69 11.28 -7.51
CA PRO A 186 -10.54 12.71 -7.77
C PRO A 186 -11.52 13.17 -8.86
N ASN A 187 -11.75 14.48 -8.97
CA ASN A 187 -12.44 15.08 -10.09
C ASN A 187 -11.68 14.83 -11.40
N SER A 188 -12.35 14.98 -12.55
CA SER A 188 -11.68 15.02 -13.85
C SER A 188 -10.68 16.16 -13.89
N GLY A 189 -9.42 15.87 -14.23
CA GLY A 189 -8.30 16.81 -14.18
C GLY A 189 -7.92 17.29 -12.78
N GLY A 190 -8.61 16.82 -11.73
CA GLY A 190 -8.42 17.29 -10.36
C GLY A 190 -7.09 16.88 -9.76
N ILE A 191 -6.53 17.74 -8.90
CA ILE A 191 -5.26 17.53 -8.19
C ILE A 191 -5.53 16.90 -6.83
N SER A 192 -5.04 15.68 -6.65
CA SER A 192 -5.17 14.91 -5.42
C SER A 192 -3.82 14.65 -4.77
N LEU A 193 -3.64 15.10 -3.51
CA LEU A 193 -2.48 14.75 -2.71
C LEU A 193 -2.75 13.49 -1.91
N ARG A 194 -1.84 12.54 -1.95
CA ARG A 194 -2.02 11.25 -1.29
C ARG A 194 -0.77 10.80 -0.56
N THR A 195 -0.96 10.13 0.56
CA THR A 195 0.14 9.48 1.29
C THR A 195 0.29 8.01 0.90
N PHE A 196 -0.19 7.64 -0.28
CA PHE A 196 -0.19 6.27 -0.81
C PHE A 196 1.13 5.99 -1.55
N ASN A 197 1.21 4.84 -2.22
CA ASN A 197 2.44 4.40 -2.90
C ASN A 197 2.36 4.44 -4.42
N ARG A 198 1.19 4.66 -5.04
CA ARG A 198 1.00 4.60 -6.49
C ARG A 198 0.23 5.79 -7.03
N ASN A 199 0.74 6.34 -8.14
CA ASN A 199 0.13 7.50 -8.81
C ASN A 199 0.10 7.37 -10.34
N PHE A 200 0.09 6.13 -10.86
CA PHE A 200 -0.03 5.88 -12.29
C PHE A 200 -1.34 6.46 -12.85
N GLU A 201 -1.33 6.79 -14.13
CA GLU A 201 -2.49 7.33 -14.83
C GLU A 201 -3.73 6.44 -14.66
N GLY A 202 -4.86 7.02 -14.31
CA GLY A 202 -6.11 6.30 -14.08
C GLY A 202 -6.16 5.44 -12.81
N ARG A 203 -5.06 5.29 -12.07
CA ARG A 203 -4.98 4.42 -10.89
C ARG A 203 -6.06 4.67 -9.85
N SER A 204 -6.42 5.93 -9.64
CA SER A 204 -7.35 6.34 -8.59
C SER A 204 -8.80 6.53 -9.06
N GLY A 205 -9.20 5.87 -10.15
CA GLY A 205 -10.57 5.79 -10.63
C GLY A 205 -10.92 6.83 -11.70
N THR A 206 -10.22 7.96 -11.76
CA THR A 206 -10.40 9.01 -12.77
C THR A 206 -9.19 9.03 -13.69
N ALA A 207 -9.40 8.86 -14.99
CA ALA A 207 -8.34 8.66 -15.97
C ALA A 207 -7.33 9.82 -16.03
N ASP A 208 -7.81 11.06 -15.97
CA ASP A 208 -7.04 12.30 -16.07
C ASP A 208 -6.70 12.94 -14.70
N GLY A 209 -7.02 12.26 -13.59
CA GLY A 209 -6.72 12.73 -12.24
C GLY A 209 -5.21 12.89 -12.01
N GLN A 210 -4.82 14.03 -11.46
CA GLN A 210 -3.42 14.38 -11.18
C GLN A 210 -3.05 13.97 -9.76
N ILE A 211 -2.46 12.77 -9.60
CA ILE A 211 -2.15 12.19 -8.30
C ILE A 211 -0.70 12.49 -7.92
N TYR A 212 -0.52 13.15 -6.78
CA TYR A 212 0.78 13.42 -6.16
C TYR A 212 0.94 12.58 -4.90
N LEU A 213 2.11 11.96 -4.73
CA LEU A 213 2.43 11.25 -3.48
C LEU A 213 3.31 12.15 -2.62
N VAL A 214 2.88 12.39 -1.39
CA VAL A 214 3.54 13.29 -0.44
C VAL A 214 3.40 12.78 0.99
N SER A 215 4.15 13.39 1.94
CA SER A 215 4.09 13.01 3.36
C SER A 215 2.75 13.35 4.03
N PRO A 216 2.43 12.71 5.16
CA PRO A 216 1.28 13.06 5.99
C PRO A 216 1.24 14.54 6.38
N GLU A 217 2.39 15.11 6.75
CA GLU A 217 2.49 16.52 7.14
C GLU A 217 2.20 17.45 5.97
N THR A 218 2.77 17.17 4.79
CA THR A 218 2.49 17.93 3.56
C THR A 218 1.02 17.88 3.20
N THR A 219 0.39 16.69 3.30
CA THR A 219 -1.05 16.55 3.01
C THR A 219 -1.91 17.34 3.97
N ALA A 220 -1.63 17.26 5.27
CA ALA A 220 -2.43 17.91 6.31
C ALA A 220 -2.37 19.44 6.21
N VAL A 221 -1.17 20.02 6.06
CA VAL A 221 -1.03 21.48 5.94
C VAL A 221 -1.59 21.99 4.62
N SER A 222 -1.42 21.24 3.53
CA SER A 222 -1.99 21.61 2.22
C SER A 222 -3.53 21.54 2.25
N ALA A 223 -4.12 20.58 2.98
CA ALA A 223 -5.57 20.50 3.15
C ALA A 223 -6.14 21.74 3.86
N ILE A 224 -5.42 22.26 4.87
CA ILE A 224 -5.81 23.49 5.58
C ILE A 224 -5.75 24.71 4.66
N ASN A 225 -4.68 24.82 3.85
CA ASN A 225 -4.42 26.00 3.02
C ASN A 225 -5.10 25.94 1.64
N GLY A 226 -5.58 24.79 1.20
CA GLY A 226 -6.21 24.61 -0.12
C GLY A 226 -5.24 24.61 -1.29
N VAL A 227 -3.94 24.63 -1.02
CA VAL A 227 -2.85 24.66 -1.99
C VAL A 227 -1.69 23.78 -1.51
N PHE A 228 -0.81 23.38 -2.42
CA PHE A 228 0.48 22.80 -2.05
C PHE A 228 1.21 23.69 -1.07
N THR A 229 1.56 23.15 0.08
CA THR A 229 2.24 23.89 1.15
C THR A 229 3.42 23.09 1.67
N ASP A 230 4.57 23.74 1.81
CA ASP A 230 5.76 23.13 2.42
C ASP A 230 5.50 22.93 3.93
N PRO A 231 5.60 21.67 4.44
CA PRO A 231 5.31 21.38 5.85
C PRO A 231 6.29 22.07 6.82
N ARG A 232 7.46 22.54 6.35
CA ARG A 232 8.43 23.28 7.18
C ARG A 232 7.87 24.61 7.70
N CYS A 233 6.81 25.14 7.11
CA CYS A 233 6.09 26.31 7.65
C CYS A 233 5.46 26.06 9.03
N LEU A 234 5.28 24.79 9.41
CA LEU A 234 4.77 24.40 10.73
C LEU A 234 5.84 24.52 11.85
N GLY A 235 7.10 24.75 11.49
CA GLY A 235 8.22 24.75 12.42
C GLY A 235 8.73 23.35 12.75
N ALA A 236 9.14 23.12 14.00
CA ALA A 236 9.60 21.81 14.44
C ALA A 236 8.46 20.78 14.37
N ALA A 237 8.82 19.56 13.95
CA ALA A 237 7.86 18.46 13.95
C ALA A 237 7.31 18.22 15.37
N ALA A 238 6.01 17.93 15.45
CA ALA A 238 5.40 17.58 16.72
C ALA A 238 6.00 16.28 17.26
N GLU A 239 6.44 16.31 18.50
CA GLU A 239 6.86 15.10 19.21
C GLU A 239 5.60 14.32 19.61
N ILE A 240 5.44 13.13 19.01
CA ILE A 240 4.30 12.25 19.30
C ILE A 240 4.76 11.20 20.30
N GLU A 241 4.13 11.23 21.46
CA GLU A 241 4.35 10.19 22.46
C GLU A 241 3.73 8.87 21.99
N MET A 242 4.60 7.87 21.81
CA MET A 242 4.15 6.52 21.42
C MET A 242 3.67 5.77 22.67
N PRO A 243 2.56 5.03 22.58
CA PRO A 243 2.06 4.28 23.71
C PRO A 243 3.02 3.17 24.11
N GLU A 244 3.22 2.98 25.41
CA GLU A 244 3.99 1.83 25.94
C GLU A 244 3.32 0.50 25.61
N LYS A 245 2.01 0.48 25.44
CA LYS A 245 1.21 -0.68 25.07
C LYS A 245 0.12 -0.31 24.09
N PHE A 246 0.10 -0.99 22.94
CA PHE A 246 -0.98 -0.85 21.97
C PHE A 246 -2.25 -1.56 22.46
N LEU A 247 -3.41 -1.03 22.04
CA LEU A 247 -4.70 -1.67 22.30
C LEU A 247 -4.82 -2.94 21.47
N ILE A 248 -4.85 -4.09 22.12
CA ILE A 248 -5.12 -5.36 21.47
C ILE A 248 -6.59 -5.69 21.68
N ASN A 249 -7.33 -5.90 20.61
CA ASN A 249 -8.74 -6.26 20.64
C ASN A 249 -9.06 -7.23 19.50
N ASP A 250 -9.08 -8.51 19.84
CA ASP A 250 -9.26 -9.61 18.89
C ASP A 250 -10.72 -10.09 18.82
N ASN A 251 -11.67 -9.31 19.35
CA ASN A 251 -13.08 -9.68 19.41
C ASN A 251 -13.76 -9.95 18.07
N MET A 252 -13.10 -9.61 16.95
CA MET A 252 -13.57 -9.87 15.59
C MET A 252 -12.75 -10.98 14.90
N VAL A 253 -11.75 -11.53 15.58
CA VAL A 253 -11.01 -12.69 15.07
C VAL A 253 -11.84 -13.94 15.37
N ILE A 254 -12.07 -14.74 14.34
CA ILE A 254 -12.73 -16.04 14.46
C ILE A 254 -11.64 -17.09 14.44
N ASP A 255 -11.46 -17.76 15.58
CA ASP A 255 -10.47 -18.82 15.69
C ASP A 255 -10.82 -20.02 14.79
N PRO A 256 -9.84 -20.78 14.32
CA PRO A 256 -10.08 -22.05 13.65
C PRO A 256 -10.89 -22.99 14.53
N ALA A 257 -11.70 -23.84 13.92
CA ALA A 257 -12.38 -24.89 14.64
C ALA A 257 -11.35 -25.83 15.36
N PRO A 258 -11.67 -26.39 16.54
CA PRO A 258 -10.86 -27.41 17.16
C PRO A 258 -10.53 -28.55 16.19
N VAL A 259 -9.37 -29.16 16.33
CA VAL A 259 -8.89 -30.21 15.40
C VAL A 259 -9.92 -31.34 15.23
N GLU A 260 -10.61 -31.72 16.31
CA GLU A 260 -11.62 -32.78 16.34
C GLU A 260 -12.91 -32.41 15.56
N GLU A 261 -13.12 -31.11 15.28
CA GLU A 261 -14.32 -30.61 14.59
C GLU A 261 -14.01 -30.14 13.16
N MET A 262 -12.74 -30.09 12.74
CA MET A 262 -12.34 -29.55 11.45
C MET A 262 -13.03 -30.23 10.26
N ASP A 263 -13.20 -31.54 10.31
CA ASP A 263 -13.85 -32.32 9.25
C ASP A 263 -15.36 -32.05 9.14
N SER A 264 -15.97 -31.54 10.22
CA SER A 264 -17.41 -31.25 10.28
C SER A 264 -17.74 -29.80 9.86
N VAL A 265 -16.72 -28.93 9.65
CA VAL A 265 -16.95 -27.54 9.29
C VAL A 265 -17.55 -27.43 7.89
N GLU A 266 -18.76 -26.91 7.81
CA GLU A 266 -19.40 -26.63 6.52
C GLU A 266 -18.79 -25.38 5.87
N ILE A 267 -18.31 -25.55 4.64
CA ILE A 267 -17.77 -24.43 3.84
C ILE A 267 -18.93 -23.74 3.11
N LEU A 268 -19.38 -22.62 3.65
CA LEU A 268 -20.43 -21.80 3.03
C LEU A 268 -19.84 -20.96 1.89
N ARG A 269 -20.41 -21.12 0.69
CA ARG A 269 -20.00 -20.36 -0.50
C ARG A 269 -21.17 -19.51 -1.02
N GLY A 270 -20.89 -18.25 -1.26
CA GLY A 270 -21.83 -17.38 -1.97
C GLY A 270 -22.05 -17.85 -3.42
N PRO A 271 -23.09 -17.35 -4.10
CA PRO A 271 -23.51 -17.83 -5.43
C PRO A 271 -22.43 -17.65 -6.51
N ASN A 272 -21.55 -16.64 -6.35
CA ASN A 272 -20.48 -16.35 -7.30
C ASN A 272 -19.17 -17.08 -6.97
N ILE A 273 -19.07 -17.74 -5.82
CA ILE A 273 -17.87 -18.48 -5.41
C ILE A 273 -18.00 -19.90 -5.94
N LYS A 274 -17.07 -20.30 -6.80
CA LYS A 274 -16.99 -21.66 -7.33
C LYS A 274 -15.86 -22.43 -6.69
N SER A 275 -16.03 -23.74 -6.57
CA SER A 275 -14.96 -24.61 -6.10
C SER A 275 -13.72 -24.46 -6.98
N TYR A 276 -12.55 -24.44 -6.34
CA TYR A 276 -11.28 -24.41 -7.07
C TYR A 276 -11.16 -25.69 -7.96
N PRO A 277 -10.75 -25.54 -9.21
CA PRO A 277 -10.52 -26.70 -10.09
C PRO A 277 -9.43 -27.59 -9.48
N LYS A 278 -9.74 -28.88 -9.32
CA LYS A 278 -8.73 -29.84 -8.87
C LYS A 278 -7.75 -30.11 -10.01
N THR A 279 -6.47 -29.97 -9.73
CA THR A 279 -5.39 -30.30 -10.65
C THR A 279 -4.70 -31.59 -10.23
N HIS A 280 -4.00 -32.22 -11.14
CA HIS A 280 -3.14 -33.36 -10.84
C HIS A 280 -1.76 -32.89 -10.37
N PRO A 281 -1.02 -33.69 -9.58
CA PRO A 281 0.38 -33.41 -9.30
C PRO A 281 1.19 -33.23 -10.59
N LEU A 282 2.18 -32.36 -10.54
CA LEU A 282 3.09 -32.18 -11.67
C LEU A 282 3.87 -33.48 -11.92
N THR A 283 4.07 -33.79 -13.19
CA THR A 283 4.94 -34.89 -13.62
C THR A 283 6.38 -34.41 -13.74
N ASP A 284 7.36 -35.33 -13.78
CA ASP A 284 8.79 -34.99 -13.89
C ASP A 284 9.10 -34.25 -15.20
N SER A 285 8.27 -34.42 -16.23
CA SER A 285 8.38 -33.72 -17.51
C SER A 285 7.00 -33.28 -18.00
N ILE A 286 6.94 -32.16 -18.66
CA ILE A 286 5.74 -31.61 -19.28
C ILE A 286 6.06 -31.29 -20.72
N GLU A 287 5.31 -31.92 -21.65
CA GLU A 287 5.34 -31.58 -23.07
C GLU A 287 4.10 -30.74 -23.40
N ALA A 288 4.32 -29.56 -23.96
CA ALA A 288 3.23 -28.64 -24.31
C ALA A 288 3.57 -27.79 -25.53
N SER A 289 2.55 -27.36 -26.25
CA SER A 289 2.70 -26.37 -27.32
C SER A 289 2.56 -24.95 -26.74
N CYS A 290 3.37 -24.02 -27.25
CA CYS A 290 3.26 -22.61 -26.89
C CYS A 290 1.97 -22.03 -27.50
N SER A 291 1.01 -21.66 -26.67
CA SER A 291 -0.27 -21.10 -27.10
C SER A 291 -0.26 -19.56 -27.20
N LEU A 292 0.64 -18.89 -26.47
CA LEU A 292 0.84 -17.46 -26.52
C LEU A 292 2.30 -17.12 -26.23
N LYS A 293 2.91 -16.32 -27.10
CA LYS A 293 4.22 -15.69 -26.85
C LYS A 293 4.02 -14.21 -26.69
N VAL A 294 4.30 -13.71 -25.50
CA VAL A 294 4.23 -12.27 -25.17
C VAL A 294 5.59 -11.60 -25.32
N GLY A 295 5.58 -10.27 -25.37
CA GLY A 295 6.80 -9.45 -25.37
C GLY A 295 7.39 -9.26 -23.98
N ASP A 296 8.30 -8.29 -23.85
CA ASP A 296 8.94 -7.94 -22.59
C ASP A 296 8.02 -7.08 -21.70
N ASN A 297 8.39 -6.97 -20.42
CA ASN A 297 7.72 -6.13 -19.43
C ASN A 297 6.23 -6.47 -19.18
N ILE A 298 5.90 -7.75 -19.20
CA ILE A 298 4.56 -8.23 -18.86
C ILE A 298 4.30 -8.02 -17.37
N THR A 299 3.23 -7.28 -17.05
CA THR A 299 2.76 -7.01 -15.70
C THR A 299 1.61 -7.93 -15.33
N THR A 300 1.23 -7.90 -14.05
CA THR A 300 0.03 -8.62 -13.57
C THR A 300 -1.24 -8.19 -14.30
N ASP A 301 -1.36 -6.91 -14.70
CA ASP A 301 -2.51 -6.40 -15.44
C ASP A 301 -2.55 -6.91 -16.90
N HIS A 302 -1.41 -7.24 -17.48
CA HIS A 302 -1.38 -7.94 -18.77
C HIS A 302 -1.87 -9.40 -18.63
N ILE A 303 -1.49 -10.06 -17.53
CA ILE A 303 -1.88 -11.46 -17.25
C ILE A 303 -3.36 -11.53 -16.89
N MET A 304 -3.78 -10.69 -15.95
CA MET A 304 -5.17 -10.63 -15.47
C MET A 304 -5.58 -9.18 -15.20
N PRO A 305 -6.32 -8.55 -16.12
CA PRO A 305 -6.76 -7.16 -15.95
C PRO A 305 -7.60 -6.97 -14.69
N ALA A 306 -7.36 -5.88 -13.95
CA ALA A 306 -7.98 -5.59 -12.67
C ALA A 306 -9.03 -4.46 -12.75
N GLY A 307 -9.85 -4.44 -13.79
CA GLY A 307 -10.92 -3.46 -13.96
C GLY A 307 -12.20 -3.78 -13.17
N ALA A 308 -13.07 -2.79 -12.99
CA ALA A 308 -14.33 -2.90 -12.24
C ALA A 308 -15.26 -4.03 -12.72
N LYS A 309 -15.17 -4.43 -14.00
CA LYS A 309 -15.93 -5.56 -14.55
C LYS A 309 -15.37 -6.92 -14.16
N ILE A 310 -14.07 -7.01 -13.89
CA ILE A 310 -13.34 -8.26 -13.69
C ILE A 310 -13.14 -8.55 -12.20
N LEU A 311 -12.85 -7.53 -11.38
CA LEU A 311 -12.62 -7.68 -9.94
C LEU A 311 -13.74 -8.45 -9.20
N PRO A 312 -15.04 -8.29 -9.49
CA PRO A 312 -16.09 -9.08 -8.87
C PRO A 312 -16.02 -10.58 -9.15
N LEU A 313 -15.29 -10.98 -10.19
CA LEU A 313 -15.13 -12.39 -10.61
C LEU A 313 -13.98 -13.12 -9.93
N ARG A 314 -13.16 -12.44 -9.14
CA ARG A 314 -11.90 -12.99 -8.57
C ARG A 314 -12.08 -14.27 -7.73
N SER A 315 -13.26 -14.51 -7.17
CA SER A 315 -13.57 -15.74 -6.45
C SER A 315 -14.26 -16.80 -7.32
N ASN A 316 -14.33 -16.58 -8.62
CA ASN A 316 -14.90 -17.48 -9.60
C ASN A 316 -13.87 -17.75 -10.70
N ILE A 317 -12.96 -18.70 -10.43
CA ILE A 317 -11.83 -19.02 -11.33
C ILE A 317 -12.27 -19.31 -12.77
N PRO A 318 -13.33 -20.12 -13.02
CA PRO A 318 -13.81 -20.35 -14.37
C PRO A 318 -14.21 -19.07 -15.11
N LYS A 319 -14.83 -18.12 -14.43
CA LYS A 319 -15.24 -16.86 -15.04
C LYS A 319 -14.11 -15.86 -15.20
N ILE A 320 -13.21 -15.74 -14.22
CA ILE A 320 -12.11 -14.79 -14.34
C ILE A 320 -11.08 -15.26 -15.38
N SER A 321 -10.92 -16.57 -15.61
CA SER A 321 -10.02 -17.10 -16.63
C SER A 321 -10.41 -16.70 -18.06
N GLU A 322 -11.68 -16.35 -18.31
CA GLU A 322 -12.15 -15.80 -19.59
C GLU A 322 -11.49 -14.44 -19.92
N HIS A 323 -10.79 -13.83 -18.99
CA HIS A 323 -10.12 -12.53 -19.14
C HIS A 323 -8.60 -12.61 -19.13
N CYS A 324 -8.02 -13.82 -18.98
CA CYS A 324 -6.58 -14.01 -18.91
C CYS A 324 -5.92 -13.57 -20.22
N PHE A 325 -4.87 -12.74 -20.12
CA PHE A 325 -4.09 -12.19 -21.24
C PHE A 325 -4.89 -11.43 -22.32
N THR A 326 -6.15 -11.03 -22.05
CA THR A 326 -6.97 -10.30 -23.05
C THR A 326 -6.34 -8.96 -23.47
N VAL A 327 -5.45 -8.39 -22.67
CA VAL A 327 -4.68 -7.19 -23.02
C VAL A 327 -3.64 -7.48 -24.09
N CYS A 328 -3.05 -8.68 -24.09
CA CYS A 328 -2.04 -9.10 -25.03
C CYS A 328 -2.65 -9.72 -26.29
N ASP A 329 -3.66 -10.56 -26.12
CA ASP A 329 -4.37 -11.25 -27.18
C ASP A 329 -5.82 -11.51 -26.76
N LYS A 330 -6.78 -10.93 -27.50
CA LYS A 330 -8.19 -11.04 -27.20
C LYS A 330 -8.78 -12.44 -27.42
N GLU A 331 -8.14 -13.25 -28.25
CA GLU A 331 -8.59 -14.61 -28.57
C GLU A 331 -7.98 -15.66 -27.63
N PHE A 332 -6.88 -15.31 -26.94
CA PHE A 332 -6.17 -16.24 -26.06
C PHE A 332 -7.06 -16.91 -25.00
N PRO A 333 -7.98 -16.22 -24.29
CA PRO A 333 -8.83 -16.86 -23.29
C PRO A 333 -9.67 -17.99 -23.86
N THR A 334 -10.18 -17.83 -25.08
CA THR A 334 -10.98 -18.87 -25.76
C THR A 334 -10.11 -20.10 -26.06
N LEU A 335 -8.89 -19.90 -26.57
CA LEU A 335 -7.92 -20.96 -26.81
C LEU A 335 -7.49 -21.65 -25.52
N SER A 336 -7.23 -20.85 -24.46
CA SER A 336 -6.83 -21.37 -23.16
C SER A 336 -7.92 -22.23 -22.51
N LEU A 337 -9.18 -21.81 -22.57
CA LEU A 337 -10.32 -22.57 -22.00
C LEU A 337 -10.49 -23.93 -22.68
N ILE A 338 -10.29 -24.02 -23.99
CA ILE A 338 -10.32 -25.30 -24.73
C ILE A 338 -9.21 -26.24 -24.22
N HIS A 339 -8.02 -25.72 -23.90
CA HIS A 339 -6.90 -26.52 -23.40
C HIS A 339 -7.02 -26.88 -21.92
N ILE A 340 -7.65 -26.05 -21.09
CA ILE A 340 -7.88 -26.33 -19.66
C ILE A 340 -8.99 -27.38 -19.48
N SER A 341 -9.99 -27.38 -20.34
CA SER A 341 -11.07 -28.36 -20.29
C SER A 341 -10.71 -29.75 -20.81
N GLU A 342 -9.57 -29.91 -21.50
CA GLU A 342 -9.12 -31.16 -22.09
C GLU A 342 -7.67 -31.57 -21.74
N PRO A 343 -7.17 -31.46 -20.51
CA PRO A 343 -5.80 -31.90 -20.21
C PRO A 343 -5.60 -33.41 -20.29
N THR A 344 -6.68 -34.18 -20.40
CA THR A 344 -6.67 -35.66 -20.36
C THR A 344 -6.86 -36.32 -21.71
N ARG A 345 -7.06 -35.61 -22.81
CA ARG A 345 -7.28 -36.22 -24.14
C ARG A 345 -6.04 -36.39 -25.00
N ARG A 346 -4.85 -36.14 -24.46
CA ARG A 346 -3.58 -36.42 -25.14
C ARG A 346 -2.74 -37.36 -24.27
N SER A 347 -3.14 -38.60 -24.20
CA SER A 347 -2.26 -39.72 -23.97
C SER A 347 -2.03 -40.42 -25.28
#